data_627654487073c4fd6578ab4f9eaf39c7
#
_entry.id   627654487073c4fd6578ab4f9eaf39c7
#
_cell.length_a   1.000
_cell.length_b   1.000
_cell.length_c   1.000
_cell.angle_alpha   90.00
_cell.angle_beta   90.00
_cell.angle_gamma   90.00
#
_symmetry.space_group_name_H-M   'P 1'
#
loop_
_entity.id
_entity.type
_entity.pdbx_description
1 polymer ?
#
loop_
_entity_poly.entity_id
_entity_poly.type
_entity_poly.pdbx_seq_one_letter_code
_entity_poly.pdbx_strand_id
1 'polypeptide(L)'
;MSEKSLDFIQNQINNAKFVLENYTKNKSGFVYSSRNIFVLIDKYVEDFLSNTENERWIIMPGLRGAGKTTILAQTYTKLNNTNFDSRRLLYIPLDKAVNTLGISLLDVLNAYQSFLGEKFENLSEKIVLFIDEVQADSNWGNIIKTNIFDVTDKVMVIITGSSAVALQAKNNADIIRRSRIEKLFPMNFCEYQIIKNSKYPIAKLKGKIKEAMFESENSEEIFSKLSLLKKDVNKYWSNIDDLEIENYITTGTFPFTVNKGQEKVFDNVNNQLDTIINKDIVELGTFDVKTLKSIKRLLYILADISDAISYAKLAKALDTNHVTLANMMEVLEKAEVLIKLSRLGSNLSKTTSFSKYLFMSPLYRASLLDVTGKINVYYTRQGKMIEDIIGSYLYREFVSKNTGSLEYDYASKGADIVLRLKNKKDIVIEIGRGDKSFEEPLATMKKLGSQIGMVICYKTNELKFENGVVKIPLKYFLLS
;
A
#
# COMPACT_ATOMS: atom_id res chain seq x y z
N MET A 1 38.21 5.85 -8.77
CA MET A 1 37.32 4.74 -8.32
C MET A 1 37.92 4.20 -7.04
N SER A 2 37.15 4.04 -5.96
CA SER A 2 37.69 3.52 -4.70
C SER A 2 37.73 1.99 -4.71
N GLU A 3 38.77 1.41 -4.10
CA GLU A 3 38.87 -0.03 -3.89
C GLU A 3 37.62 -0.59 -3.17
N LYS A 4 37.11 0.16 -2.20
CA LYS A 4 35.87 -0.17 -1.49
C LYS A 4 34.66 -0.40 -2.40
N SER A 5 34.50 0.38 -3.48
CA SER A 5 33.36 0.25 -4.40
C SER A 5 33.48 -1.02 -5.24
N LEU A 6 34.68 -1.43 -5.64
CA LEU A 6 34.91 -2.70 -6.34
C LEU A 6 34.66 -3.90 -5.41
N ASP A 7 35.17 -3.86 -4.18
CA ASP A 7 34.91 -4.88 -3.18
C ASP A 7 33.42 -5.05 -2.90
N PHE A 8 32.68 -3.92 -2.82
CA PHE A 8 31.24 -3.95 -2.67
C PHE A 8 30.57 -4.69 -3.83
N ILE A 9 30.92 -4.37 -5.09
CA ILE A 9 30.36 -5.03 -6.28
C ILE A 9 30.68 -6.53 -6.28
N GLN A 10 31.93 -6.92 -6.04
CA GLN A 10 32.32 -8.33 -5.99
C GLN A 10 31.53 -9.09 -4.92
N ASN A 11 31.37 -8.48 -3.74
CA ASN A 11 30.56 -9.02 -2.67
C ASN A 11 29.08 -9.19 -3.07
N GLN A 12 28.48 -8.19 -3.75
CA GLN A 12 27.09 -8.29 -4.20
C GLN A 12 26.93 -9.40 -5.23
N ILE A 13 27.78 -9.48 -6.26
CA ILE A 13 27.72 -10.52 -7.28
C ILE A 13 27.85 -11.93 -6.67
N ASN A 14 28.77 -12.12 -5.75
CA ASN A 14 29.05 -13.44 -5.15
C ASN A 14 27.96 -13.88 -4.15
N ASN A 15 27.39 -12.94 -3.40
CA ASN A 15 26.54 -13.28 -2.25
C ASN A 15 25.06 -12.93 -2.43
N ALA A 16 24.67 -12.15 -3.45
CA ALA A 16 23.29 -11.68 -3.62
C ALA A 16 22.29 -12.84 -3.64
N LYS A 17 22.59 -13.93 -4.36
CA LYS A 17 21.73 -15.11 -4.39
C LYS A 17 21.44 -15.63 -2.98
N PHE A 18 22.46 -15.85 -2.17
CA PHE A 18 22.31 -16.38 -0.82
C PHE A 18 21.56 -15.39 0.09
N VAL A 19 21.90 -14.10 0.02
CA VAL A 19 21.23 -13.06 0.82
C VAL A 19 19.75 -12.95 0.44
N LEU A 20 19.44 -12.92 -0.85
CA LEU A 20 18.07 -12.75 -1.34
C LEU A 20 17.22 -14.00 -1.14
N GLU A 21 17.78 -15.20 -1.18
CA GLU A 21 17.07 -16.43 -0.85
C GLU A 21 16.48 -16.40 0.57
N ASN A 22 17.13 -15.74 1.53
CA ASN A 22 16.61 -15.59 2.89
C ASN A 22 15.34 -14.73 2.96
N TYR A 23 15.10 -13.87 1.97
CA TYR A 23 13.85 -13.10 1.86
C TYR A 23 12.73 -13.87 1.15
N THR A 24 13.04 -14.97 0.45
CA THR A 24 12.06 -15.75 -0.31
C THR A 24 11.58 -17.00 0.43
N LYS A 25 12.27 -17.40 1.51
CA LYS A 25 12.00 -18.64 2.28
C LYS A 25 11.92 -18.34 3.78
N ASN A 26 11.15 -19.16 4.49
CA ASN A 26 11.22 -19.19 5.95
C ASN A 26 12.40 -20.03 6.44
N LYS A 27 12.63 -20.06 7.77
CA LYS A 27 13.71 -20.86 8.38
C LYS A 27 13.61 -22.37 8.13
N SER A 28 12.43 -22.88 7.80
CA SER A 28 12.18 -24.29 7.45
C SER A 28 12.34 -24.57 5.95
N GLY A 29 12.80 -23.58 5.14
CA GLY A 29 12.96 -23.72 3.70
C GLY A 29 11.68 -23.57 2.87
N PHE A 30 10.54 -23.30 3.50
CA PHE A 30 9.28 -23.08 2.79
C PHE A 30 9.35 -21.77 2.03
N VAL A 31 9.10 -21.81 0.72
CA VAL A 31 9.09 -20.65 -0.17
C VAL A 31 7.81 -19.84 0.03
N TYR A 32 7.95 -18.54 0.25
CA TYR A 32 6.79 -17.66 0.39
C TYR A 32 6.04 -17.51 -0.94
N SER A 33 4.72 -17.61 -0.88
CA SER A 33 3.86 -17.28 -2.01
C SER A 33 4.03 -15.83 -2.44
N SER A 34 3.99 -15.58 -3.74
CA SER A 34 4.16 -14.24 -4.28
C SER A 34 2.88 -13.41 -4.14
N ARG A 35 3.05 -12.11 -3.94
CA ARG A 35 1.96 -11.13 -4.00
C ARG A 35 1.55 -10.84 -5.44
N ASN A 36 0.34 -10.32 -5.63
CA ASN A 36 -0.20 -10.01 -6.97
C ASN A 36 0.73 -9.10 -7.81
N ILE A 37 1.40 -8.15 -7.17
CA ILE A 37 2.32 -7.23 -7.84
C ILE A 37 3.53 -7.95 -8.46
N PHE A 38 3.94 -9.09 -7.89
CA PHE A 38 5.04 -9.87 -8.46
C PHE A 38 4.77 -10.28 -9.91
N VAL A 39 3.52 -10.70 -10.20
CA VAL A 39 3.13 -11.10 -11.57
C VAL A 39 3.28 -9.94 -12.56
N LEU A 40 2.97 -8.72 -12.11
CA LEU A 40 3.12 -7.51 -12.93
C LEU A 40 4.59 -7.16 -13.15
N ILE A 41 5.42 -7.18 -12.09
CA ILE A 41 6.86 -6.93 -12.19
C ILE A 41 7.53 -7.98 -13.09
N ASP A 42 7.15 -9.23 -12.92
CA ASP A 42 7.65 -10.34 -13.72
C ASP A 42 7.32 -10.16 -15.20
N LYS A 43 6.10 -9.73 -15.53
CA LYS A 43 5.73 -9.38 -16.90
C LYS A 43 6.60 -8.26 -17.47
N TYR A 44 6.85 -7.17 -16.75
CA TYR A 44 7.75 -6.11 -17.21
C TYR A 44 9.16 -6.62 -17.50
N VAL A 45 9.66 -7.54 -16.67
CA VAL A 45 10.97 -8.17 -16.91
C VAL A 45 10.96 -9.02 -18.17
N GLU A 46 9.93 -9.86 -18.39
CA GLU A 46 9.78 -10.68 -19.59
C GLU A 46 9.67 -9.82 -20.86
N ASP A 47 8.87 -8.75 -20.81
CA ASP A 47 8.69 -7.81 -21.93
C ASP A 47 10.02 -7.08 -22.24
N PHE A 48 10.77 -6.66 -21.23
CA PHE A 48 12.10 -6.07 -21.41
C PHE A 48 13.06 -7.07 -22.07
N LEU A 49 13.12 -8.31 -21.58
CA LEU A 49 14.04 -9.33 -22.09
C LEU A 49 13.72 -9.72 -23.54
N SER A 50 12.44 -9.75 -23.92
CA SER A 50 11.97 -10.10 -25.25
C SER A 50 11.90 -8.92 -26.24
N ASN A 51 12.21 -7.70 -25.83
CA ASN A 51 12.08 -6.45 -26.62
C ASN A 51 10.63 -6.15 -27.08
N THR A 52 9.62 -6.58 -26.32
CA THR A 52 8.22 -6.34 -26.67
C THR A 52 7.70 -4.99 -26.21
N GLU A 53 8.17 -4.50 -25.04
CA GLU A 53 7.83 -3.19 -24.49
C GLU A 53 9.07 -2.52 -23.88
N ASN A 54 9.06 -1.17 -23.80
CA ASN A 54 10.19 -0.37 -23.29
C ASN A 54 10.07 0.05 -21.82
N GLU A 55 9.22 -0.63 -21.04
CA GLU A 55 9.05 -0.33 -19.63
C GLU A 55 10.22 -0.92 -18.81
N ARG A 56 11.28 -0.15 -18.68
CA ARG A 56 12.53 -0.62 -18.05
C ARG A 56 12.96 0.16 -16.80
N TRP A 57 12.14 1.11 -16.34
CA TRP A 57 12.35 1.82 -15.08
C TRP A 57 11.14 1.63 -14.18
N ILE A 58 11.23 0.66 -13.28
CA ILE A 58 10.13 0.30 -12.38
C ILE A 58 10.45 0.84 -10.97
N ILE A 59 9.55 1.65 -10.43
CA ILE A 59 9.65 2.20 -9.09
C ILE A 59 8.55 1.55 -8.24
N MET A 60 8.93 0.79 -7.22
CA MET A 60 8.03 0.08 -6.32
C MET A 60 8.09 0.68 -4.90
N PRO A 61 7.42 1.84 -4.67
CA PRO A 61 7.36 2.45 -3.37
C PRO A 61 6.29 1.79 -2.51
N GLY A 62 6.35 1.97 -1.21
CA GLY A 62 5.30 1.52 -0.30
C GLY A 62 5.74 1.47 1.15
N LEU A 63 4.77 1.24 2.02
CA LEU A 63 4.97 1.16 3.46
C LEU A 63 6.05 0.15 3.85
N ARG A 64 6.75 0.43 4.95
CA ARG A 64 7.66 -0.54 5.55
C ARG A 64 6.91 -1.84 5.87
N GLY A 65 7.58 -2.97 5.73
CA GLY A 65 6.98 -4.29 5.99
C GLY A 65 5.95 -4.77 4.95
N ALA A 66 5.65 -4.00 3.91
CA ALA A 66 4.75 -4.44 2.84
C ALA A 66 5.32 -5.55 1.95
N GLY A 67 6.63 -5.85 2.05
CA GLY A 67 7.27 -6.95 1.31
C GLY A 67 8.02 -6.52 0.06
N LYS A 68 8.45 -5.26 -0.07
CA LYS A 68 9.18 -4.73 -1.23
C LYS A 68 10.45 -5.54 -1.53
N THR A 69 11.34 -5.68 -0.55
CA THR A 69 12.57 -6.47 -0.67
C THR A 69 12.30 -7.93 -1.02
N THR A 70 11.21 -8.52 -0.49
CA THR A 70 10.80 -9.88 -0.85
C THR A 70 10.45 -10.01 -2.32
N ILE A 71 9.73 -9.04 -2.90
CA ILE A 71 9.38 -9.04 -4.32
C ILE A 71 10.63 -8.88 -5.19
N LEU A 72 11.56 -7.97 -4.82
CA LEU A 72 12.87 -7.87 -5.49
C LEU A 72 13.60 -9.22 -5.45
N ALA A 73 13.65 -9.85 -4.28
CA ALA A 73 14.31 -11.13 -4.09
C ALA A 73 13.67 -12.25 -4.92
N GLN A 74 12.33 -12.31 -4.98
CA GLN A 74 11.62 -13.28 -5.80
C GLN A 74 11.90 -13.07 -7.30
N THR A 75 11.92 -11.82 -7.78
CA THR A 75 12.23 -11.49 -9.17
C THR A 75 13.67 -11.82 -9.51
N TYR A 76 14.63 -11.44 -8.65
CA TYR A 76 16.04 -11.79 -8.80
C TYR A 76 16.23 -13.31 -8.86
N THR A 77 15.64 -14.04 -7.90
CA THR A 77 15.77 -15.51 -7.81
C THR A 77 15.19 -16.20 -9.05
N LYS A 78 14.03 -15.71 -9.54
CA LYS A 78 13.44 -16.25 -10.78
C LYS A 78 14.41 -16.09 -11.96
N LEU A 79 14.97 -14.89 -12.17
CA LEU A 79 15.93 -14.61 -13.24
C LEU A 79 17.22 -15.42 -13.10
N ASN A 80 17.79 -15.47 -11.89
CA ASN A 80 19.03 -16.20 -11.63
C ASN A 80 18.90 -17.71 -11.80
N ASN A 81 17.68 -18.25 -11.81
CA ASN A 81 17.40 -19.66 -12.09
C ASN A 81 17.15 -19.94 -13.60
N THR A 82 17.25 -18.92 -14.44
CA THR A 82 17.26 -19.05 -15.90
C THR A 82 18.69 -19.09 -16.44
N ASN A 83 18.85 -19.11 -17.75
CA ASN A 83 20.15 -19.00 -18.41
C ASN A 83 20.70 -17.54 -18.49
N PHE A 84 20.11 -16.61 -17.73
CA PHE A 84 20.58 -15.22 -17.70
C PHE A 84 21.93 -15.14 -16.97
N ASP A 85 22.90 -14.39 -17.51
CA ASP A 85 24.22 -14.26 -16.89
C ASP A 85 24.10 -13.59 -15.50
N SER A 86 24.46 -14.32 -14.44
CA SER A 86 24.38 -13.85 -13.07
C SER A 86 25.22 -12.59 -12.80
N ARG A 87 26.29 -12.35 -13.57
CA ARG A 87 27.09 -11.12 -13.48
C ARG A 87 26.33 -9.90 -13.97
N ARG A 88 25.26 -10.08 -14.75
CA ARG A 88 24.37 -9.03 -15.27
C ARG A 88 23.11 -8.82 -14.44
N LEU A 89 23.01 -9.50 -13.28
CA LEU A 89 22.01 -9.29 -12.23
C LEU A 89 22.70 -8.66 -11.03
N LEU A 90 22.49 -7.37 -10.80
CA LEU A 90 23.09 -6.69 -9.65
C LEU A 90 22.01 -6.26 -8.64
N TYR A 91 22.13 -6.76 -7.40
CA TYR A 91 21.36 -6.29 -6.25
C TYR A 91 22.16 -5.26 -5.46
N ILE A 92 21.57 -4.09 -5.25
CA ILE A 92 22.18 -2.95 -4.57
C ILE A 92 21.35 -2.60 -3.34
N PRO A 93 21.70 -3.04 -2.12
CA PRO A 93 21.16 -2.51 -0.87
C PRO A 93 21.75 -1.11 -0.63
N LEU A 94 21.10 -0.08 -1.18
CA LEU A 94 21.69 1.25 -1.28
C LEU A 94 21.85 1.93 0.09
N ASP A 95 20.96 1.65 1.03
CA ASP A 95 21.07 2.12 2.40
C ASP A 95 22.36 1.61 3.08
N LYS A 96 22.75 0.38 2.84
CA LYS A 96 24.03 -0.19 3.32
C LYS A 96 25.22 0.44 2.61
N ALA A 97 25.15 0.61 1.28
CA ALA A 97 26.23 1.25 0.51
C ALA A 97 26.50 2.67 1.00
N VAL A 98 25.45 3.50 1.11
CA VAL A 98 25.59 4.91 1.49
C VAL A 98 25.87 5.08 2.99
N ASN A 99 25.00 4.53 3.85
CA ASN A 99 25.04 4.85 5.27
C ASN A 99 26.14 4.09 6.04
N THR A 100 26.58 2.91 5.55
CA THR A 100 27.60 2.10 6.24
C THR A 100 28.96 2.25 5.59
N LEU A 101 29.03 2.26 4.25
CA LEU A 101 30.29 2.24 3.54
C LEU A 101 30.71 3.61 2.98
N GLY A 102 29.78 4.58 2.93
CA GLY A 102 30.00 5.90 2.35
C GLY A 102 30.16 5.88 0.83
N ILE A 103 29.51 4.91 0.15
CA ILE A 103 29.60 4.72 -1.30
C ILE A 103 28.31 5.23 -1.93
N SER A 104 28.38 6.23 -2.82
CA SER A 104 27.23 6.76 -3.54
C SER A 104 26.70 5.79 -4.60
N LEU A 105 25.45 5.99 -5.05
CA LEU A 105 24.90 5.21 -6.17
C LEU A 105 25.76 5.36 -7.44
N LEU A 106 26.29 6.57 -7.70
CA LEU A 106 27.19 6.80 -8.83
C LEU A 106 28.47 5.98 -8.74
N ASP A 107 29.09 5.89 -7.55
CA ASP A 107 30.29 5.09 -7.35
C ASP A 107 30.00 3.60 -7.56
N VAL A 108 28.82 3.12 -7.12
CA VAL A 108 28.37 1.75 -7.36
C VAL A 108 28.25 1.45 -8.85
N LEU A 109 27.59 2.33 -9.62
CA LEU A 109 27.41 2.15 -11.07
C LEU A 109 28.76 2.17 -11.81
N ASN A 110 29.67 3.09 -11.45
CA ASN A 110 31.00 3.17 -12.05
C ASN A 110 31.84 1.91 -11.75
N ALA A 111 31.78 1.42 -10.51
CA ALA A 111 32.47 0.19 -10.11
C ALA A 111 31.91 -1.03 -10.84
N TYR A 112 30.60 -1.08 -11.06
CA TYR A 112 29.94 -2.18 -11.78
C TYR A 112 30.35 -2.21 -13.26
N GLN A 113 30.39 -1.07 -13.94
CA GLN A 113 30.90 -0.97 -15.32
C GLN A 113 32.36 -1.48 -15.42
N SER A 114 33.20 -1.13 -14.44
CA SER A 114 34.57 -1.61 -14.39
C SER A 114 34.66 -3.13 -14.13
N PHE A 115 33.80 -3.67 -13.26
CA PHE A 115 33.68 -5.11 -13.02
C PHE A 115 33.28 -5.88 -14.29
N LEU A 116 32.33 -5.35 -15.07
CA LEU A 116 31.92 -5.96 -16.34
C LEU A 116 32.96 -5.79 -17.46
N GLY A 117 33.87 -4.80 -17.35
CA GLY A 117 34.75 -4.40 -18.44
C GLY A 117 34.03 -3.70 -19.61
N GLU A 118 32.79 -3.28 -19.40
CA GLU A 118 31.93 -2.64 -20.38
C GLU A 118 31.35 -1.32 -19.83
N LYS A 119 31.21 -0.32 -20.69
CA LYS A 119 30.46 0.90 -20.39
C LYS A 119 29.00 0.72 -20.72
N PHE A 120 28.10 1.41 -20.00
CA PHE A 120 26.66 1.31 -20.28
C PHE A 120 26.28 1.69 -21.72
N GLU A 121 27.03 2.63 -22.32
CA GLU A 121 26.85 3.02 -23.72
C GLU A 121 27.12 1.90 -24.73
N ASN A 122 27.97 0.93 -24.36
CA ASN A 122 28.48 -0.10 -25.26
C ASN A 122 28.24 -1.53 -24.73
N LEU A 123 27.14 -1.74 -24.03
CA LEU A 123 26.80 -3.07 -23.50
C LEU A 123 26.59 -4.09 -24.63
N SER A 124 27.22 -5.25 -24.49
CA SER A 124 26.97 -6.40 -25.39
C SER A 124 25.59 -7.01 -25.17
N GLU A 125 25.18 -7.15 -23.90
CA GLU A 125 23.94 -7.81 -23.50
C GLU A 125 23.17 -6.99 -22.45
N LYS A 126 21.92 -7.38 -22.20
CA LYS A 126 21.03 -6.74 -21.22
C LYS A 126 21.47 -6.95 -19.78
N ILE A 127 21.15 -5.97 -18.93
CA ILE A 127 21.42 -5.93 -17.49
C ILE A 127 20.12 -5.66 -16.74
N VAL A 128 19.94 -6.28 -15.56
CA VAL A 128 18.87 -5.95 -14.62
C VAL A 128 19.47 -5.51 -13.29
N LEU A 129 19.17 -4.28 -12.89
CA LEU A 129 19.58 -3.69 -11.61
C LEU A 129 18.41 -3.70 -10.63
N PHE A 130 18.65 -4.22 -9.44
CA PHE A 130 17.71 -4.22 -8.32
C PHE A 130 18.24 -3.29 -7.24
N ILE A 131 17.60 -2.13 -7.05
CA ILE A 131 18.06 -1.12 -6.06
C ILE A 131 17.05 -1.06 -4.92
N ASP A 132 17.49 -1.47 -3.73
CA ASP A 132 16.64 -1.46 -2.54
C ASP A 132 16.92 -0.21 -1.69
N GLU A 133 15.86 0.39 -1.13
CA GLU A 133 15.89 1.62 -0.30
C GLU A 133 16.62 2.80 -1.01
N VAL A 134 16.19 3.08 -2.24
CA VAL A 134 16.84 4.06 -3.14
C VAL A 134 16.95 5.47 -2.56
N GLN A 135 16.06 5.87 -1.65
CA GLN A 135 16.09 7.17 -0.99
C GLN A 135 17.34 7.41 -0.13
N ALA A 136 18.15 6.39 0.12
CA ALA A 136 19.42 6.56 0.82
C ALA A 136 20.39 7.48 0.08
N ASP A 137 20.27 7.60 -1.25
CA ASP A 137 20.99 8.59 -2.05
C ASP A 137 20.00 9.63 -2.58
N SER A 138 20.04 10.86 -2.09
CA SER A 138 19.10 11.92 -2.46
C SER A 138 19.11 12.30 -3.94
N ASN A 139 20.19 11.99 -4.66
CA ASN A 139 20.35 12.29 -6.10
C ASN A 139 20.05 11.09 -7.02
N TRP A 140 19.52 10.00 -6.48
CA TRP A 140 19.27 8.74 -7.20
C TRP A 140 18.59 8.92 -8.56
N GLY A 141 17.59 9.78 -8.62
CA GLY A 141 16.79 9.97 -9.83
C GLY A 141 17.60 10.57 -10.99
N ASN A 142 18.42 11.59 -10.72
CA ASN A 142 19.32 12.17 -11.71
C ASN A 142 20.44 11.20 -12.11
N ILE A 143 21.01 10.48 -11.14
CA ILE A 143 22.07 9.50 -11.39
C ILE A 143 21.56 8.42 -12.35
N ILE A 144 20.40 7.83 -12.09
CA ILE A 144 19.80 6.78 -12.94
C ILE A 144 19.47 7.35 -14.32
N LYS A 145 18.86 8.55 -14.37
CA LYS A 145 18.54 9.20 -15.65
C LYS A 145 19.78 9.37 -16.50
N THR A 146 20.78 10.07 -16.00
CA THR A 146 21.93 10.51 -16.79
C THR A 146 22.92 9.39 -17.11
N ASN A 147 23.08 8.41 -16.21
CA ASN A 147 24.08 7.34 -16.40
C ASN A 147 23.49 6.06 -17.00
N ILE A 148 22.16 5.92 -17.06
CA ILE A 148 21.50 4.73 -17.58
C ILE A 148 20.53 5.09 -18.71
N PHE A 149 19.46 5.85 -18.40
CA PHE A 149 18.36 6.03 -19.35
C PHE A 149 18.68 6.93 -20.54
N ASP A 150 19.60 7.89 -20.37
CA ASP A 150 20.02 8.77 -21.46
C ASP A 150 21.11 8.15 -22.33
N VAL A 151 21.72 7.02 -21.93
CA VAL A 151 22.88 6.45 -22.60
C VAL A 151 22.65 5.05 -23.17
N THR A 152 21.68 4.26 -22.66
CA THR A 152 21.42 2.90 -23.11
C THR A 152 19.97 2.48 -22.97
N ASP A 153 19.51 1.55 -23.79
CA ASP A 153 18.22 0.84 -23.68
C ASP A 153 18.37 -0.59 -23.12
N LYS A 154 19.60 -1.06 -22.90
CA LYS A 154 19.93 -2.43 -22.47
C LYS A 154 19.93 -2.61 -20.95
N VAL A 155 19.57 -1.60 -20.15
CA VAL A 155 19.52 -1.71 -18.68
C VAL A 155 18.10 -1.52 -18.17
N MET A 156 17.58 -2.51 -17.47
CA MET A 156 16.35 -2.40 -16.67
C MET A 156 16.71 -2.09 -15.23
N VAL A 157 15.95 -1.18 -14.59
CA VAL A 157 16.14 -0.78 -13.20
C VAL A 157 14.85 -0.98 -12.42
N ILE A 158 14.88 -1.82 -11.39
CA ILE A 158 13.77 -2.06 -10.48
C ILE A 158 14.17 -1.52 -9.10
N ILE A 159 13.42 -0.53 -8.63
CA ILE A 159 13.74 0.25 -7.45
C ILE A 159 12.70 0.03 -6.38
N THR A 160 13.12 -0.09 -5.12
CA THR A 160 12.22 0.04 -3.98
C THR A 160 12.58 1.25 -3.12
N GLY A 161 11.62 1.66 -2.29
CA GLY A 161 11.83 2.68 -1.30
C GLY A 161 10.57 2.98 -0.48
N SER A 162 10.67 3.95 0.43
CA SER A 162 9.55 4.43 1.23
C SER A 162 8.47 5.12 0.36
N SER A 163 7.33 5.46 0.94
CA SER A 163 6.29 6.23 0.24
C SER A 163 6.79 7.60 -0.24
N ALA A 164 7.82 8.16 0.38
CA ALA A 164 8.49 9.40 -0.03
C ALA A 164 9.08 9.30 -1.46
N VAL A 165 9.59 8.14 -1.85
CA VAL A 165 10.15 7.90 -3.19
C VAL A 165 9.10 8.13 -4.29
N ALA A 166 7.84 7.74 -4.05
CA ALA A 166 6.76 8.01 -5.00
C ALA A 166 6.52 9.52 -5.20
N LEU A 167 6.64 10.30 -4.13
CA LEU A 167 6.48 11.76 -4.18
C LEU A 167 7.66 12.43 -4.88
N GLN A 168 8.88 11.99 -4.59
CA GLN A 168 10.09 12.47 -5.26
C GLN A 168 10.02 12.18 -6.77
N ALA A 169 9.63 10.97 -7.16
CA ALA A 169 9.45 10.61 -8.56
C ALA A 169 8.37 11.47 -9.23
N LYS A 170 7.22 11.67 -8.57
CA LYS A 170 6.11 12.49 -9.09
C LYS A 170 6.45 13.97 -9.26
N ASN A 171 7.38 14.48 -8.48
CA ASN A 171 7.85 15.87 -8.58
C ASN A 171 8.91 16.08 -9.68
N ASN A 172 9.36 15.02 -10.35
CA ASN A 172 10.32 15.08 -11.43
C ASN A 172 9.69 14.57 -12.74
N ALA A 173 9.39 15.52 -13.64
CA ALA A 173 8.71 15.24 -14.91
C ALA A 173 9.44 14.20 -15.79
N ASP A 174 10.77 14.19 -15.76
CA ASP A 174 11.58 13.24 -16.53
C ASP A 174 11.48 11.83 -15.97
N ILE A 175 11.45 11.69 -14.64
CA ILE A 175 11.28 10.39 -14.00
C ILE A 175 9.89 9.83 -14.29
N ILE A 176 8.83 10.62 -14.09
CA ILE A 176 7.44 10.20 -14.37
C ILE A 176 7.28 9.68 -15.79
N ARG A 177 7.80 10.42 -16.76
CA ARG A 177 7.63 10.08 -18.18
C ARG A 177 8.28 8.75 -18.56
N ARG A 178 9.34 8.36 -17.85
CA ARG A 178 10.20 7.21 -18.19
C ARG A 178 10.03 6.01 -17.27
N SER A 179 9.27 6.17 -16.17
CA SER A 179 9.12 5.12 -15.17
C SER A 179 7.67 4.65 -15.02
N ARG A 180 7.52 3.42 -14.53
CA ARG A 180 6.28 2.88 -13.99
C ARG A 180 6.34 2.87 -12.47
N ILE A 181 5.36 3.48 -11.83
CA ILE A 181 5.25 3.52 -10.37
C ILE A 181 4.21 2.48 -9.94
N GLU A 182 4.71 1.36 -9.42
CA GLU A 182 3.91 0.23 -8.96
C GLU A 182 3.89 0.20 -7.43
N LYS A 183 2.91 0.85 -6.84
CA LYS A 183 2.82 1.05 -5.41
C LYS A 183 2.44 -0.23 -4.66
N LEU A 184 3.21 -0.56 -3.62
CA LEU A 184 2.95 -1.72 -2.78
C LEU A 184 2.19 -1.31 -1.51
N PHE A 185 0.91 -1.67 -1.46
CA PHE A 185 0.02 -1.45 -0.32
C PHE A 185 0.06 -2.60 0.70
N PRO A 186 -0.53 -2.44 1.90
CA PRO A 186 -0.85 -3.57 2.77
C PRO A 186 -1.62 -4.65 2.01
N MET A 187 -1.50 -5.91 2.44
CA MET A 187 -2.17 -7.03 1.79
C MET A 187 -3.69 -6.87 1.80
N ASN A 188 -4.35 -7.23 0.70
CA ASN A 188 -5.77 -7.50 0.73
C ASN A 188 -6.03 -8.92 1.30
N PHE A 189 -7.31 -9.25 1.54
CA PHE A 189 -7.68 -10.53 2.13
C PHE A 189 -7.26 -11.73 1.26
N CYS A 190 -7.39 -11.62 -0.06
CA CYS A 190 -6.96 -12.69 -0.96
C CYS A 190 -5.45 -12.93 -0.89
N GLU A 191 -4.63 -11.88 -0.88
CA GLU A 191 -3.17 -12.00 -0.70
C GLU A 191 -2.81 -12.61 0.66
N TYR A 192 -3.51 -12.20 1.72
CA TYR A 192 -3.35 -12.78 3.05
C TYR A 192 -3.64 -14.29 3.05
N GLN A 193 -4.75 -14.71 2.43
CA GLN A 193 -5.11 -16.12 2.34
C GLN A 193 -4.13 -16.94 1.50
N ILE A 194 -3.62 -16.37 0.41
CA ILE A 194 -2.58 -17.01 -0.40
C ILE A 194 -1.30 -17.21 0.42
N ILE A 195 -0.83 -16.17 1.10
CA ILE A 195 0.44 -16.21 1.85
C ILE A 195 0.33 -17.09 3.10
N LYS A 196 -0.81 -17.05 3.81
CA LYS A 196 -0.99 -17.80 5.05
C LYS A 196 -1.38 -19.26 4.82
N ASN A 197 -2.35 -19.47 3.95
CA ASN A 197 -3.07 -20.75 3.84
C ASN A 197 -2.95 -21.39 2.44
N SER A 198 -2.24 -20.77 1.50
CA SER A 198 -2.17 -21.19 0.09
C SER A 198 -3.57 -21.32 -0.55
N LYS A 199 -4.53 -20.47 -0.12
CA LYS A 199 -5.90 -20.46 -0.63
C LYS A 199 -6.05 -19.40 -1.72
N TYR A 200 -6.15 -19.86 -2.95
CA TYR A 200 -6.29 -18.99 -4.12
C TYR A 200 -7.76 -18.67 -4.40
N PRO A 201 -8.11 -17.43 -4.77
CA PRO A 201 -9.46 -17.09 -5.19
C PRO A 201 -9.82 -17.82 -6.49
N ILE A 202 -11.11 -18.04 -6.70
CA ILE A 202 -11.62 -18.59 -7.96
C ILE A 202 -11.26 -17.64 -9.11
N ALA A 203 -10.78 -18.22 -10.20
CA ALA A 203 -10.35 -17.43 -11.37
C ALA A 203 -11.43 -16.44 -11.83
N LYS A 204 -11.03 -15.21 -12.12
CA LYS A 204 -11.89 -14.09 -12.54
C LYS A 204 -12.92 -13.61 -11.51
N LEU A 205 -13.12 -14.29 -10.36
CA LEU A 205 -14.13 -13.90 -9.37
C LEU A 205 -13.87 -12.49 -8.83
N LYS A 206 -12.63 -12.18 -8.48
CA LYS A 206 -12.21 -10.84 -8.04
C LYS A 206 -12.61 -9.76 -9.03
N GLY A 207 -12.30 -9.93 -10.31
CA GLY A 207 -12.64 -8.95 -11.36
C GLY A 207 -14.15 -8.75 -11.50
N LYS A 208 -14.92 -9.84 -11.50
CA LYS A 208 -16.39 -9.79 -11.60
C LYS A 208 -17.03 -9.08 -10.40
N ILE A 209 -16.55 -9.32 -9.17
CA ILE A 209 -17.06 -8.64 -7.99
C ILE A 209 -16.73 -7.15 -8.06
N LYS A 210 -15.50 -6.79 -8.43
CA LYS A 210 -15.09 -5.39 -8.61
C LYS A 210 -15.93 -4.69 -9.67
N GLU A 211 -16.11 -5.30 -10.83
CA GLU A 211 -16.97 -4.79 -11.90
C GLU A 211 -18.42 -4.58 -11.40
N ALA A 212 -19.01 -5.60 -10.73
CA ALA A 212 -20.35 -5.51 -10.19
C ALA A 212 -20.51 -4.34 -9.21
N MET A 213 -19.54 -4.12 -8.31
CA MET A 213 -19.65 -3.10 -7.27
C MET A 213 -19.37 -1.67 -7.78
N PHE A 214 -18.45 -1.51 -8.72
CA PHE A 214 -17.91 -0.18 -9.06
C PHE A 214 -18.17 0.25 -10.51
N GLU A 215 -18.66 -0.63 -11.39
CA GLU A 215 -18.94 -0.31 -12.78
C GLU A 215 -20.44 -0.36 -13.13
N SER A 216 -21.31 -0.79 -12.20
CA SER A 216 -22.76 -0.76 -12.36
C SER A 216 -23.34 0.66 -12.32
N GLU A 217 -24.46 0.87 -12.98
CA GLU A 217 -25.11 2.19 -13.09
C GLU A 217 -25.99 2.53 -11.89
N ASN A 218 -26.48 1.52 -11.16
CA ASN A 218 -27.33 1.69 -9.98
C ASN A 218 -27.21 0.51 -9.01
N SER A 219 -27.79 0.66 -7.82
CA SER A 219 -27.72 -0.36 -6.75
C SER A 219 -28.45 -1.66 -7.10
N GLU A 220 -29.49 -1.63 -7.92
CA GLU A 220 -30.23 -2.83 -8.33
C GLU A 220 -29.39 -3.70 -9.27
N GLU A 221 -28.65 -3.08 -10.17
CA GLU A 221 -27.71 -3.77 -11.03
C GLU A 221 -26.57 -4.41 -10.23
N ILE A 222 -26.04 -3.71 -9.19
CA ILE A 222 -25.06 -4.28 -8.26
C ILE A 222 -25.64 -5.55 -7.61
N PHE A 223 -26.85 -5.46 -7.05
CA PHE A 223 -27.51 -6.59 -6.42
C PHE A 223 -27.66 -7.77 -7.39
N SER A 224 -28.13 -7.52 -8.60
CA SER A 224 -28.35 -8.54 -9.62
C SER A 224 -27.05 -9.23 -10.02
N LYS A 225 -25.99 -8.46 -10.33
CA LYS A 225 -24.67 -9.01 -10.70
C LYS A 225 -24.04 -9.79 -9.55
N LEU A 226 -24.04 -9.28 -8.31
CA LEU A 226 -23.49 -9.98 -7.16
C LEU A 226 -24.30 -11.24 -6.81
N SER A 227 -25.61 -11.25 -7.01
CA SER A 227 -26.47 -12.42 -6.79
C SER A 227 -26.08 -13.59 -7.70
N LEU A 228 -25.68 -13.32 -8.95
CA LEU A 228 -25.18 -14.33 -9.87
C LEU A 228 -23.84 -14.95 -9.40
N LEU A 229 -23.07 -14.22 -8.60
CA LEU A 229 -21.77 -14.68 -8.07
C LEU A 229 -21.88 -15.41 -6.74
N LYS A 230 -23.08 -15.48 -6.12
CA LYS A 230 -23.30 -16.06 -4.77
C LYS A 230 -22.75 -17.47 -4.64
N LYS A 231 -22.90 -18.32 -5.65
CA LYS A 231 -22.39 -19.71 -5.62
C LYS A 231 -20.86 -19.74 -5.55
N ASP A 232 -20.17 -18.93 -6.35
CA ASP A 232 -18.71 -18.88 -6.38
C ASP A 232 -18.15 -18.28 -5.09
N VAL A 233 -18.77 -17.21 -4.58
CA VAL A 233 -18.41 -16.60 -3.29
C VAL A 233 -18.55 -17.65 -2.17
N ASN A 234 -19.70 -18.32 -2.06
CA ASN A 234 -19.90 -19.34 -1.03
C ASN A 234 -18.92 -20.51 -1.16
N LYS A 235 -18.61 -20.95 -2.40
CA LYS A 235 -17.62 -22.00 -2.67
C LYS A 235 -16.22 -21.60 -2.17
N TYR A 236 -15.81 -20.35 -2.35
CA TYR A 236 -14.53 -19.88 -1.82
C TYR A 236 -14.52 -19.90 -0.29
N TRP A 237 -15.56 -19.32 0.34
CA TRP A 237 -15.64 -19.21 1.79
C TRP A 237 -15.84 -20.54 2.52
N SER A 238 -16.44 -21.55 1.89
CA SER A 238 -16.56 -22.90 2.49
C SER A 238 -15.21 -23.58 2.81
N ASN A 239 -14.12 -23.07 2.24
CA ASN A 239 -12.77 -23.58 2.47
C ASN A 239 -11.93 -22.67 3.41
N ILE A 240 -12.55 -21.65 4.01
CA ILE A 240 -11.88 -20.66 4.86
C ILE A 240 -12.55 -20.64 6.21
N ASP A 241 -11.75 -20.71 7.27
CA ASP A 241 -12.22 -20.59 8.64
C ASP A 241 -12.82 -19.20 8.88
N ASP A 242 -13.95 -19.11 9.55
CA ASP A 242 -14.63 -17.85 9.85
C ASP A 242 -13.78 -16.90 10.70
N LEU A 243 -12.84 -17.42 11.52
CA LEU A 243 -11.88 -16.61 12.28
C LEU A 243 -10.84 -15.91 11.40
N GLU A 244 -10.68 -16.32 10.14
CA GLU A 244 -9.67 -15.71 9.25
C GLU A 244 -9.99 -14.26 8.87
N ILE A 245 -11.26 -13.86 8.88
CA ILE A 245 -11.63 -12.45 8.70
C ILE A 245 -11.14 -11.62 9.89
N GLU A 246 -11.37 -12.13 11.11
CA GLU A 246 -10.92 -11.46 12.34
C GLU A 246 -9.40 -11.38 12.41
N ASN A 247 -8.71 -12.49 12.13
CA ASN A 247 -7.26 -12.54 12.05
C ASN A 247 -6.69 -11.56 11.02
N TYR A 248 -7.31 -11.47 9.85
CA TYR A 248 -6.91 -10.52 8.81
C TYR A 248 -7.06 -9.08 9.27
N ILE A 249 -8.22 -8.74 9.83
CA ILE A 249 -8.52 -7.37 10.31
C ILE A 249 -7.54 -6.96 11.41
N THR A 250 -7.23 -7.88 12.33
CA THR A 250 -6.45 -7.58 13.54
C THR A 250 -4.95 -7.60 13.29
N THR A 251 -4.45 -8.58 12.52
CA THR A 251 -3.01 -8.84 12.39
C THR A 251 -2.55 -9.13 10.96
N GLY A 252 -3.46 -9.38 10.00
CA GLY A 252 -3.13 -10.04 8.73
C GLY A 252 -2.76 -9.12 7.57
N THR A 253 -2.66 -7.81 7.75
CA THR A 253 -2.50 -6.88 6.62
C THR A 253 -1.05 -6.71 6.13
N PHE A 254 -0.05 -7.24 6.83
CA PHE A 254 1.35 -7.23 6.39
C PHE A 254 1.95 -8.64 6.32
N PRO A 255 2.80 -8.96 5.32
CA PRO A 255 3.41 -10.29 5.20
C PRO A 255 4.21 -10.73 6.43
N PHE A 256 4.93 -9.81 7.06
CA PHE A 256 5.79 -10.12 8.21
C PHE A 256 5.03 -10.51 9.48
N THR A 257 3.71 -10.32 9.52
CA THR A 257 2.86 -10.64 10.68
C THR A 257 2.27 -12.05 10.59
N VAL A 258 2.25 -12.63 9.41
CA VAL A 258 1.66 -13.95 9.16
C VAL A 258 2.33 -15.02 10.02
N ASN A 259 1.53 -15.88 10.64
CA ASN A 259 1.97 -16.96 11.54
C ASN A 259 2.74 -16.49 12.80
N LYS A 260 2.47 -15.27 13.27
CA LYS A 260 3.00 -14.75 14.54
C LYS A 260 1.88 -14.50 15.54
N GLY A 261 2.19 -14.67 16.83
CA GLY A 261 1.27 -14.31 17.92
C GLY A 261 0.99 -12.82 17.95
N GLN A 262 -0.22 -12.46 18.35
CA GLN A 262 -0.75 -11.08 18.32
C GLN A 262 0.15 -10.07 19.05
N GLU A 263 0.60 -10.39 20.28
CA GLU A 263 1.48 -9.55 21.08
C GLU A 263 2.75 -9.16 20.30
N LYS A 264 3.46 -10.17 19.76
CA LYS A 264 4.66 -9.94 18.96
C LYS A 264 4.38 -9.17 17.67
N VAL A 265 3.19 -9.33 17.09
CA VAL A 265 2.78 -8.54 15.92
C VAL A 265 2.63 -7.08 16.29
N PHE A 266 1.96 -6.79 17.40
CA PHE A 266 1.73 -5.41 17.85
C PHE A 266 3.03 -4.70 18.22
N ASP A 267 3.95 -5.38 18.92
CA ASP A 267 5.27 -4.85 19.22
C ASP A 267 6.05 -4.50 17.94
N ASN A 268 6.07 -5.42 16.97
CA ASN A 268 6.75 -5.18 15.70
C ASN A 268 6.14 -4.00 14.92
N VAL A 269 4.81 -3.85 14.95
CA VAL A 269 4.11 -2.77 14.26
C VAL A 269 4.34 -1.43 14.94
N ASN A 270 4.36 -1.39 16.28
CA ASN A 270 4.70 -0.17 17.02
C ASN A 270 6.14 0.26 16.75
N ASN A 271 7.10 -0.67 16.71
CA ASN A 271 8.49 -0.39 16.31
C ASN A 271 8.60 0.09 14.85
N GLN A 272 7.75 -0.45 13.97
CA GLN A 272 7.66 0.00 12.59
C GLN A 272 7.11 1.42 12.49
N LEU A 273 6.04 1.77 13.23
CA LEU A 273 5.51 3.12 13.30
C LEU A 273 6.54 4.10 13.85
N ASP A 274 7.30 3.72 14.88
CA ASP A 274 8.41 4.52 15.38
C ASP A 274 9.49 4.76 14.32
N THR A 275 9.78 3.74 13.50
CA THR A 275 10.73 3.87 12.39
C THR A 275 10.19 4.80 11.30
N ILE A 276 8.90 4.70 10.96
CA ILE A 276 8.25 5.61 9.99
C ILE A 276 8.33 7.05 10.51
N ILE A 277 8.02 7.28 11.80
CA ILE A 277 8.07 8.62 12.41
C ILE A 277 9.48 9.19 12.40
N ASN A 278 10.48 8.41 12.81
CA ASN A 278 11.85 8.90 13.02
C ASN A 278 12.74 8.88 11.77
N LYS A 279 12.31 8.20 10.68
CA LYS A 279 13.06 8.13 9.42
C LYS A 279 12.23 8.65 8.26
N ASP A 280 11.14 7.99 7.90
CA ASP A 280 10.40 8.29 6.66
C ASP A 280 9.72 9.67 6.71
N ILE A 281 9.17 10.07 7.87
CA ILE A 281 8.58 11.40 8.06
C ILE A 281 9.64 12.51 8.03
N VAL A 282 10.83 12.25 8.56
CA VAL A 282 11.96 13.21 8.52
C VAL A 282 12.44 13.44 7.08
N GLU A 283 12.36 12.44 6.21
CA GLU A 283 12.64 12.59 4.78
C GLU A 283 11.60 13.48 4.05
N LEU A 284 10.37 13.56 4.59
CA LEU A 284 9.26 14.31 3.98
C LEU A 284 9.17 15.77 4.46
N GLY A 285 9.86 16.14 5.53
CA GLY A 285 9.84 17.49 6.09
C GLY A 285 10.76 17.66 7.29
N THR A 286 11.02 18.90 7.66
CA THR A 286 11.83 19.25 8.83
C THR A 286 10.95 19.34 10.07
N PHE A 287 11.16 18.45 11.02
CA PHE A 287 10.44 18.42 12.30
C PHE A 287 11.43 18.37 13.45
N ASP A 288 11.16 19.14 14.50
CA ASP A 288 11.90 19.04 15.74
C ASP A 288 11.49 17.78 16.54
N VAL A 289 12.32 17.42 17.51
CA VAL A 289 12.09 16.22 18.35
C VAL A 289 10.76 16.30 19.12
N LYS A 290 10.32 17.50 19.54
CA LYS A 290 9.05 17.70 20.25
C LYS A 290 7.88 17.37 19.31
N THR A 291 7.93 17.84 18.08
CA THR A 291 6.91 17.58 17.06
C THR A 291 6.83 16.10 16.69
N LEU A 292 7.96 15.40 16.53
CA LEU A 292 7.97 13.96 16.27
C LEU A 292 7.32 13.15 17.40
N LYS A 293 7.59 13.49 18.67
CA LYS A 293 6.89 12.89 19.83
C LYS A 293 5.39 13.18 19.82
N SER A 294 4.99 14.38 19.40
CA SER A 294 3.58 14.77 19.28
C SER A 294 2.86 14.01 18.16
N ILE A 295 3.55 13.65 17.07
CA ILE A 295 3.00 12.78 16.01
C ILE A 295 2.59 11.41 16.58
N LYS A 296 3.41 10.79 17.42
CA LYS A 296 3.05 9.52 18.05
C LYS A 296 1.82 9.65 18.95
N ARG A 297 1.75 10.71 19.76
CA ARG A 297 0.55 11.02 20.59
C ARG A 297 -0.68 11.25 19.72
N LEU A 298 -0.54 11.96 18.59
CA LEU A 298 -1.61 12.18 17.64
C LEU A 298 -2.17 10.85 17.10
N LEU A 299 -1.31 9.90 16.73
CA LEU A 299 -1.74 8.58 16.26
C LEU A 299 -2.53 7.80 17.32
N TYR A 300 -2.14 7.85 18.61
CA TYR A 300 -2.93 7.25 19.70
C TYR A 300 -4.32 7.86 19.82
N ILE A 301 -4.41 9.20 19.73
CA ILE A 301 -5.69 9.89 19.79
C ILE A 301 -6.57 9.49 18.60
N LEU A 302 -6.02 9.49 17.37
CA LEU A 302 -6.75 9.13 16.16
C LEU A 302 -7.19 7.66 16.15
N ALA A 303 -6.42 6.76 16.77
CA ALA A 303 -6.80 5.36 16.88
C ALA A 303 -8.07 5.17 17.72
N ASP A 304 -8.26 5.97 18.76
CA ASP A 304 -9.39 5.88 19.69
C ASP A 304 -10.64 6.66 19.22
N ILE A 305 -10.47 7.66 18.35
CA ILE A 305 -11.58 8.49 17.89
C ILE A 305 -12.43 7.75 16.86
N SER A 306 -13.75 7.89 17.00
CA SER A 306 -14.73 7.27 16.11
C SER A 306 -15.13 8.17 14.94
N ASP A 307 -15.05 9.49 15.10
CA ASP A 307 -15.65 10.46 14.18
C ASP A 307 -14.68 11.55 13.75
N ALA A 308 -15.12 12.41 12.84
CA ALA A 308 -14.34 13.58 12.46
C ALA A 308 -14.10 14.50 13.68
N ILE A 309 -12.86 14.84 13.94
CA ILE A 309 -12.48 15.69 15.07
C ILE A 309 -12.00 17.05 14.59
N SER A 310 -12.33 18.09 15.36
CA SER A 310 -11.86 19.43 15.06
C SER A 310 -10.36 19.58 15.32
N TYR A 311 -9.67 20.26 14.43
CA TYR A 311 -8.26 20.59 14.61
C TYR A 311 -8.00 21.40 15.87
N ALA A 312 -8.96 22.24 16.31
CA ALA A 312 -8.85 22.99 17.56
C ALA A 312 -8.79 22.06 18.77
N LYS A 313 -9.65 21.02 18.82
CA LYS A 313 -9.62 20.03 19.90
C LYS A 313 -8.34 19.21 19.90
N LEU A 314 -7.87 18.77 18.70
CA LEU A 314 -6.61 18.03 18.57
C LEU A 314 -5.40 18.89 18.94
N ALA A 315 -5.32 20.13 18.48
CA ALA A 315 -4.24 21.04 18.78
C ALA A 315 -4.14 21.30 20.28
N LYS A 316 -5.29 21.52 20.95
CA LYS A 316 -5.35 21.66 22.42
C LYS A 316 -4.89 20.40 23.15
N ALA A 317 -5.33 19.22 22.71
CA ALA A 317 -4.94 17.93 23.32
C ALA A 317 -3.43 17.61 23.17
N LEU A 318 -2.80 18.14 22.12
CA LEU A 318 -1.37 17.93 21.80
C LEU A 318 -0.48 19.09 22.28
N ASP A 319 -1.04 20.13 22.90
CA ASP A 319 -0.32 21.35 23.26
C ASP A 319 0.47 21.93 22.07
N THR A 320 -0.23 22.13 20.95
CA THR A 320 0.35 22.62 19.69
C THR A 320 -0.57 23.63 19.00
N ASN A 321 -0.10 24.29 17.95
CA ASN A 321 -0.90 25.20 17.16
C ASN A 321 -1.50 24.50 15.92
N HIS A 322 -2.46 25.18 15.29
CA HIS A 322 -3.16 24.66 14.11
C HIS A 322 -2.24 24.37 12.92
N VAL A 323 -1.23 25.20 12.68
CA VAL A 323 -0.30 25.05 11.54
C VAL A 323 0.55 23.80 11.75
N THR A 324 1.12 23.64 12.93
CA THR A 324 1.92 22.44 13.27
C THR A 324 1.09 21.17 13.18
N LEU A 325 -0.16 21.19 13.69
CA LEU A 325 -1.05 20.04 13.55
C LEU A 325 -1.38 19.71 12.09
N ALA A 326 -1.67 20.74 11.28
CA ALA A 326 -1.93 20.53 9.84
C ALA A 326 -0.72 19.88 9.13
N ASN A 327 0.50 20.34 9.45
CA ASN A 327 1.72 19.76 8.93
C ASN A 327 1.92 18.30 9.38
N MET A 328 1.62 17.98 10.67
CA MET A 328 1.66 16.60 11.17
C MET A 328 0.68 15.69 10.41
N MET A 329 -0.55 16.16 10.16
CA MET A 329 -1.55 15.39 9.44
C MET A 329 -1.15 15.19 7.97
N GLU A 330 -0.64 16.23 7.32
CA GLU A 330 -0.19 16.17 5.93
C GLU A 330 0.98 15.19 5.75
N VAL A 331 1.94 15.18 6.66
CA VAL A 331 3.07 14.25 6.54
C VAL A 331 2.67 12.80 6.83
N LEU A 332 1.72 12.57 7.74
CA LEU A 332 1.15 11.24 7.97
C LEU A 332 0.35 10.71 6.76
N GLU A 333 -0.33 11.60 6.04
CA GLU A 333 -0.98 11.30 4.76
C GLU A 333 0.06 10.99 3.67
N LYS A 334 1.10 11.82 3.54
CA LYS A 334 2.22 11.61 2.59
C LYS A 334 3.00 10.33 2.87
N ALA A 335 3.20 9.98 4.15
CA ALA A 335 3.81 8.73 4.57
C ALA A 335 2.88 7.52 4.43
N GLU A 336 1.62 7.74 4.02
CA GLU A 336 0.60 6.71 3.86
C GLU A 336 0.27 5.93 5.14
N VAL A 337 0.46 6.54 6.29
CA VAL A 337 -0.03 6.02 7.57
C VAL A 337 -1.54 6.27 7.68
N LEU A 338 -1.99 7.44 7.22
CA LEU A 338 -3.38 7.88 7.23
C LEU A 338 -3.93 8.10 5.81
N ILE A 339 -5.23 7.90 5.68
CA ILE A 339 -6.06 8.24 4.51
C ILE A 339 -7.00 9.36 4.91
N LYS A 340 -6.93 10.47 4.20
CA LYS A 340 -7.81 11.62 4.40
C LYS A 340 -9.09 11.48 3.59
N LEU A 341 -10.23 11.64 4.25
CA LEU A 341 -11.54 11.83 3.64
C LEU A 341 -11.94 13.29 3.82
N SER A 342 -12.15 13.98 2.71
CA SER A 342 -12.62 15.36 2.74
C SER A 342 -14.13 15.41 3.05
N ARG A 343 -14.56 16.48 3.71
CA ARG A 343 -16.00 16.69 3.92
C ARG A 343 -16.72 16.89 2.58
N LEU A 344 -17.89 16.27 2.45
CA LEU A 344 -18.78 16.46 1.32
C LEU A 344 -19.24 17.92 1.24
N GLY A 345 -19.05 18.59 0.08
CA GLY A 345 -19.45 19.97 -0.11
C GLY A 345 -18.61 20.73 -1.15
N SER A 346 -18.67 22.07 -1.08
CA SER A 346 -17.92 22.96 -1.98
C SER A 346 -16.40 22.87 -1.73
N ASN A 347 -15.59 23.36 -2.67
CA ASN A 347 -14.14 23.41 -2.50
C ASN A 347 -13.73 24.22 -1.25
N LEU A 348 -14.44 25.29 -0.94
CA LEU A 348 -14.20 26.08 0.27
C LEU A 348 -14.46 25.23 1.54
N SER A 349 -15.57 24.49 1.57
CA SER A 349 -15.88 23.62 2.72
C SER A 349 -14.88 22.48 2.88
N LYS A 350 -14.30 21.96 1.81
CA LYS A 350 -13.25 20.92 1.84
C LYS A 350 -11.94 21.41 2.46
N THR A 351 -11.61 22.68 2.24
CA THR A 351 -10.36 23.27 2.77
C THR A 351 -10.49 23.80 4.18
N THR A 352 -11.69 24.23 4.59
CA THR A 352 -11.91 24.87 5.91
C THR A 352 -12.54 23.95 6.94
N SER A 353 -13.12 22.81 6.52
CA SER A 353 -13.83 21.89 7.40
C SER A 353 -12.94 20.76 7.91
N PHE A 354 -13.42 20.10 8.97
CA PHE A 354 -12.78 18.90 9.52
C PHE A 354 -12.75 17.78 8.49
N SER A 355 -11.61 17.08 8.43
CA SER A 355 -11.49 15.87 7.66
C SER A 355 -11.66 14.64 8.57
N LYS A 356 -12.18 13.56 8.02
CA LYS A 356 -12.17 12.24 8.65
C LYS A 356 -10.89 11.53 8.21
N TYR A 357 -10.26 10.81 9.14
CA TYR A 357 -9.03 10.06 8.84
C TYR A 357 -9.20 8.59 9.15
N LEU A 358 -8.78 7.76 8.20
CA LEU A 358 -8.70 6.32 8.34
C LEU A 358 -7.21 5.92 8.37
N PHE A 359 -6.91 4.80 9.00
CA PHE A 359 -5.57 4.23 8.89
C PHE A 359 -5.43 3.44 7.59
N MET A 360 -4.25 3.52 6.95
CA MET A 360 -3.94 2.72 5.76
C MET A 360 -3.99 1.21 6.05
N SER A 361 -3.86 0.83 7.30
CA SER A 361 -4.00 -0.54 7.78
C SER A 361 -4.74 -0.55 9.12
N PRO A 362 -5.77 -1.40 9.30
CA PRO A 362 -6.43 -1.57 10.59
C PRO A 362 -5.47 -2.07 11.67
N LEU A 363 -4.39 -2.75 11.29
CA LEU A 363 -3.36 -3.22 12.21
C LEU A 363 -2.62 -2.07 12.90
N TYR A 364 -2.44 -0.91 12.25
CA TYR A 364 -1.90 0.28 12.91
C TYR A 364 -2.83 0.74 14.03
N ARG A 365 -4.15 0.81 13.76
CA ARG A 365 -5.15 1.13 14.78
C ARG A 365 -5.12 0.13 15.92
N ALA A 366 -5.12 -1.17 15.61
CA ALA A 366 -5.13 -2.24 16.60
C ALA A 366 -3.92 -2.17 17.54
N SER A 367 -2.71 -2.04 17.00
CA SER A 367 -1.48 -1.98 17.78
C SER A 367 -1.40 -0.74 18.68
N LEU A 368 -1.86 0.42 18.19
CA LEU A 368 -1.91 1.66 18.98
C LEU A 368 -2.92 1.57 20.14
N LEU A 369 -4.07 0.93 19.93
CA LEU A 369 -5.08 0.74 20.97
C LEU A 369 -4.64 -0.26 22.02
N ASP A 370 -3.89 -1.30 21.66
CA ASP A 370 -3.34 -2.27 22.58
C ASP A 370 -2.41 -1.62 23.62
N VAL A 371 -1.51 -0.73 23.18
CA VAL A 371 -0.61 0.05 24.05
C VAL A 371 -1.38 0.87 25.10
N THR A 372 -2.62 1.29 24.80
CA THR A 372 -3.45 2.04 25.75
C THR A 372 -4.16 1.16 26.78
N GLY A 373 -3.87 -0.14 26.83
CA GLY A 373 -4.41 -1.10 27.82
C GLY A 373 -5.87 -1.50 27.58
N LYS A 374 -6.39 -1.28 26.37
CA LYS A 374 -7.75 -1.68 25.98
C LYS A 374 -7.78 -3.15 25.58
N ILE A 375 -7.92 -4.03 26.57
CA ILE A 375 -7.83 -5.50 26.44
C ILE A 375 -8.76 -6.12 25.36
N ASN A 376 -9.85 -5.44 24.98
CA ASN A 376 -10.80 -5.90 23.96
C ASN A 376 -10.86 -4.95 22.75
N VAL A 377 -9.72 -4.53 22.23
CA VAL A 377 -9.57 -3.59 21.11
C VAL A 377 -10.44 -3.99 19.92
N TYR A 378 -10.39 -5.26 19.54
CA TYR A 378 -11.14 -5.75 18.40
C TYR A 378 -12.66 -5.54 18.55
N TYR A 379 -13.23 -5.97 19.67
CA TYR A 379 -14.68 -5.90 19.86
C TYR A 379 -15.21 -4.48 20.02
N THR A 380 -14.44 -3.58 20.63
CA THR A 380 -14.85 -2.19 20.88
C THR A 380 -14.70 -1.29 19.64
N ARG A 381 -13.75 -1.58 18.75
CA ARG A 381 -13.43 -0.72 17.59
C ARG A 381 -13.50 -1.46 16.24
N GLN A 382 -14.10 -2.63 16.18
CA GLN A 382 -14.20 -3.45 14.97
C GLN A 382 -14.82 -2.68 13.78
N GLY A 383 -15.86 -1.87 14.02
CA GLY A 383 -16.47 -1.04 12.99
C GLY A 383 -15.44 -0.12 12.32
N LYS A 384 -14.59 0.55 13.11
CA LYS A 384 -13.53 1.44 12.60
C LYS A 384 -12.44 0.69 11.86
N MET A 385 -12.09 -0.50 12.29
CA MET A 385 -11.14 -1.36 11.58
C MET A 385 -11.67 -1.81 10.22
N ILE A 386 -13.00 -2.04 10.10
CA ILE A 386 -13.63 -2.34 8.82
C ILE A 386 -13.63 -1.09 7.92
N GLU A 387 -13.89 0.10 8.47
CA GLU A 387 -13.74 1.36 7.73
C GLU A 387 -12.31 1.54 7.20
N ASP A 388 -11.29 1.25 8.02
CA ASP A 388 -9.87 1.31 7.59
C ASP A 388 -9.60 0.36 6.41
N ILE A 389 -10.12 -0.88 6.44
CA ILE A 389 -9.98 -1.85 5.33
C ILE A 389 -10.65 -1.34 4.06
N ILE A 390 -11.90 -0.90 4.17
CA ILE A 390 -12.66 -0.42 3.01
C ILE A 390 -12.02 0.85 2.45
N GLY A 391 -11.64 1.78 3.32
CA GLY A 391 -10.93 3.01 2.93
C GLY A 391 -9.59 2.72 2.25
N SER A 392 -8.79 1.80 2.80
CA SER A 392 -7.52 1.38 2.21
C SER A 392 -7.69 0.74 0.83
N TYR A 393 -8.71 -0.12 0.67
CA TYR A 393 -9.06 -0.69 -0.64
C TYR A 393 -9.44 0.38 -1.65
N LEU A 394 -10.36 1.29 -1.28
CA LEU A 394 -10.82 2.36 -2.16
C LEU A 394 -9.67 3.33 -2.52
N TYR A 395 -8.82 3.64 -1.55
CA TYR A 395 -7.63 4.45 -1.78
C TYR A 395 -6.69 3.77 -2.81
N ARG A 396 -6.41 2.49 -2.63
CA ARG A 396 -5.55 1.72 -3.55
C ARG A 396 -6.13 1.65 -4.96
N GLU A 397 -7.43 1.37 -5.09
CA GLU A 397 -8.03 1.11 -6.40
C GLU A 397 -8.38 2.38 -7.18
N PHE A 398 -8.64 3.51 -6.49
CA PHE A 398 -9.16 4.71 -7.13
C PHE A 398 -8.32 5.96 -6.86
N VAL A 399 -7.98 6.25 -5.60
CA VAL A 399 -7.31 7.51 -5.26
C VAL A 399 -5.84 7.49 -5.71
N SER A 400 -5.11 6.43 -5.42
CA SER A 400 -3.70 6.31 -5.81
C SER A 400 -3.48 6.32 -7.32
N LYS A 401 -4.49 5.90 -8.08
CA LYS A 401 -4.52 5.89 -9.55
C LYS A 401 -5.10 7.17 -10.17
N ASN A 402 -5.43 8.16 -9.36
CA ASN A 402 -6.08 9.41 -9.79
C ASN A 402 -7.41 9.20 -10.55
N THR A 403 -8.16 8.14 -10.29
CA THR A 403 -9.46 7.85 -10.91
C THR A 403 -10.64 8.22 -10.02
N GLY A 404 -10.40 8.56 -8.75
CA GLY A 404 -11.44 8.97 -7.81
C GLY A 404 -10.89 9.71 -6.61
N SER A 405 -11.78 10.16 -5.73
CA SER A 405 -11.50 10.77 -4.43
C SER A 405 -12.45 10.24 -3.36
N LEU A 406 -12.03 10.31 -2.09
CA LEU A 406 -12.83 9.89 -0.95
C LEU A 406 -13.33 11.11 -0.17
N GLU A 407 -14.61 11.12 0.07
CA GLU A 407 -15.31 12.12 0.90
C GLU A 407 -16.16 11.42 1.97
N TYR A 408 -16.68 12.15 2.94
CA TYR A 408 -17.64 11.67 3.92
C TYR A 408 -18.77 12.69 4.11
N ASP A 409 -19.96 12.25 4.49
CA ASP A 409 -21.06 13.16 4.81
C ASP A 409 -21.10 13.46 6.30
N TYR A 410 -20.86 14.72 6.67
CA TYR A 410 -20.82 15.19 8.07
C TYR A 410 -22.20 15.29 8.71
N ALA A 411 -23.31 15.11 7.99
CA ALA A 411 -24.64 15.15 8.55
C ALA A 411 -24.81 14.06 9.63
N SER A 412 -25.71 14.27 10.59
CA SER A 412 -25.96 13.30 11.70
C SER A 412 -26.44 11.92 11.20
N LYS A 413 -26.98 11.87 9.98
CA LYS A 413 -27.35 10.65 9.24
C LYS A 413 -26.58 10.59 7.90
N GLY A 414 -25.33 11.00 7.89
CA GLY A 414 -24.50 10.99 6.70
C GLY A 414 -23.74 9.69 6.54
N ALA A 415 -23.53 9.26 5.31
CA ALA A 415 -22.79 8.05 4.99
C ALA A 415 -21.29 8.15 5.36
N ASP A 416 -20.70 7.03 5.74
CA ASP A 416 -19.31 6.92 6.17
C ASP A 416 -18.31 7.33 5.10
N ILE A 417 -18.54 6.91 3.84
CA ILE A 417 -17.68 7.17 2.69
C ILE A 417 -18.51 7.49 1.46
N VAL A 418 -18.07 8.50 0.72
CA VAL A 418 -18.54 8.79 -0.64
C VAL A 418 -17.35 8.67 -1.58
N LEU A 419 -17.37 7.68 -2.46
CA LEU A 419 -16.39 7.53 -3.52
C LEU A 419 -16.84 8.33 -4.74
N ARG A 420 -16.10 9.39 -5.07
CA ARG A 420 -16.32 10.18 -6.28
C ARG A 420 -15.42 9.71 -7.39
N LEU A 421 -16.00 9.09 -8.41
CA LEU A 421 -15.25 8.62 -9.57
C LEU A 421 -15.22 9.70 -10.66
N LYS A 422 -14.08 9.91 -11.28
CA LYS A 422 -13.96 10.76 -12.46
C LYS A 422 -14.86 10.19 -13.57
N ASN A 423 -15.71 11.04 -14.14
CA ASN A 423 -16.63 10.70 -15.24
C ASN A 423 -17.71 9.65 -14.90
N LYS A 424 -17.95 9.36 -13.60
CA LYS A 424 -19.01 8.46 -13.14
C LYS A 424 -19.86 9.10 -12.05
N LYS A 425 -20.99 8.44 -11.73
CA LYS A 425 -21.84 8.81 -10.58
C LYS A 425 -21.13 8.52 -9.26
N ASP A 426 -21.44 9.29 -8.24
CA ASP A 426 -20.92 9.09 -6.89
C ASP A 426 -21.44 7.76 -6.30
N ILE A 427 -20.60 7.04 -5.59
CA ILE A 427 -20.94 5.80 -4.88
C ILE A 427 -20.96 6.10 -3.39
N VAL A 428 -22.13 5.94 -2.77
CA VAL A 428 -22.36 6.18 -1.35
C VAL A 428 -22.22 4.87 -0.58
N ILE A 429 -21.37 4.84 0.44
CA ILE A 429 -21.02 3.63 1.18
C ILE A 429 -21.20 3.86 2.68
N GLU A 430 -22.08 3.07 3.29
CA GLU A 430 -22.23 2.95 4.73
C GLU A 430 -21.58 1.66 5.21
N ILE A 431 -20.93 1.69 6.39
CA ILE A 431 -20.13 0.58 6.90
C ILE A 431 -20.60 0.18 8.29
N GLY A 432 -20.77 -1.09 8.55
CA GLY A 432 -21.23 -1.57 9.84
C GLY A 432 -20.73 -2.93 10.28
N ARG A 433 -20.61 -3.08 11.62
CA ARG A 433 -20.35 -4.37 12.23
C ARG A 433 -21.60 -5.26 12.21
N GLY A 434 -22.74 -4.70 12.63
CA GLY A 434 -24.03 -5.37 12.75
C GLY A 434 -24.95 -5.03 11.59
N ASP A 435 -26.24 -5.25 11.83
CA ASP A 435 -27.27 -4.86 10.88
C ASP A 435 -27.42 -3.32 10.92
N LYS A 436 -27.07 -2.68 9.82
CA LYS A 436 -27.18 -1.22 9.63
C LYS A 436 -28.45 -0.89 8.87
N SER A 437 -29.01 0.28 9.17
CA SER A 437 -30.18 0.78 8.44
C SER A 437 -29.79 1.22 7.03
N PHE A 438 -30.77 1.45 6.19
CA PHE A 438 -30.58 2.03 4.87
C PHE A 438 -30.73 3.57 4.88
N GLU A 439 -30.99 4.18 6.04
CA GLU A 439 -31.32 5.61 6.15
C GLU A 439 -30.14 6.52 5.81
N GLU A 440 -28.95 6.22 6.36
CA GLU A 440 -27.75 7.04 6.18
C GLU A 440 -27.33 7.11 4.70
N PRO A 441 -27.15 5.98 3.98
CA PRO A 441 -26.81 6.07 2.56
C PRO A 441 -27.95 6.70 1.73
N LEU A 442 -29.22 6.45 2.05
CA LEU A 442 -30.35 7.09 1.35
C LEU A 442 -30.35 8.61 1.49
N ALA A 443 -30.09 9.13 2.68
CA ALA A 443 -30.04 10.57 2.92
C ALA A 443 -28.91 11.22 2.08
N THR A 444 -27.73 10.61 2.06
CA THR A 444 -26.60 11.10 1.28
C THR A 444 -26.81 10.93 -0.22
N MET A 445 -27.41 9.82 -0.68
CA MET A 445 -27.78 9.62 -2.09
C MET A 445 -28.76 10.71 -2.60
N LYS A 446 -29.79 11.02 -1.83
CA LYS A 446 -30.73 12.10 -2.15
C LYS A 446 -30.05 13.45 -2.28
N LYS A 447 -29.12 13.75 -1.36
CA LYS A 447 -28.33 14.99 -1.35
C LYS A 447 -27.45 15.13 -2.60
N LEU A 448 -26.91 14.02 -3.11
CA LEU A 448 -26.01 13.99 -4.25
C LEU A 448 -26.70 13.72 -5.59
N GLY A 449 -27.93 13.25 -5.59
CA GLY A 449 -28.59 12.71 -6.78
C GLY A 449 -28.00 11.38 -7.25
N SER A 450 -27.30 10.66 -6.35
CA SER A 450 -26.66 9.38 -6.67
C SER A 450 -27.68 8.24 -6.82
N GLN A 451 -27.44 7.34 -7.77
CA GLN A 451 -28.21 6.11 -7.98
C GLN A 451 -27.56 4.88 -7.31
N ILE A 452 -26.39 5.07 -6.67
CA ILE A 452 -25.59 3.98 -6.11
C ILE A 452 -25.41 4.18 -4.60
N GLY A 453 -26.02 3.30 -3.81
CA GLY A 453 -25.83 3.21 -2.36
C GLY A 453 -25.55 1.78 -1.94
N MET A 454 -24.51 1.60 -1.16
CA MET A 454 -24.09 0.32 -0.61
C MET A 454 -24.02 0.39 0.92
N VAL A 455 -24.47 -0.66 1.58
CA VAL A 455 -24.23 -0.91 3.01
C VAL A 455 -23.35 -2.14 3.14
N ILE A 456 -22.12 -1.99 3.58
CA ILE A 456 -21.18 -3.11 3.75
C ILE A 456 -21.18 -3.54 5.20
N CYS A 457 -21.66 -4.76 5.47
CA CYS A 457 -21.84 -5.29 6.81
C CYS A 457 -21.00 -6.55 7.09
N TYR A 458 -20.37 -6.60 8.28
CA TYR A 458 -19.57 -7.77 8.70
C TYR A 458 -20.45 -8.95 9.09
N LYS A 459 -21.48 -8.75 9.93
CA LYS A 459 -22.33 -9.82 10.46
C LYS A 459 -23.48 -10.26 9.54
N THR A 460 -23.64 -9.61 8.41
CA THR A 460 -24.65 -9.98 7.42
C THR A 460 -24.10 -11.06 6.50
N ASN A 461 -24.87 -12.13 6.29
CA ASN A 461 -24.51 -13.24 5.39
C ASN A 461 -25.25 -13.20 4.06
N GLU A 462 -26.27 -12.36 3.92
CA GLU A 462 -27.13 -12.29 2.74
C GLU A 462 -27.05 -10.94 2.03
N LEU A 463 -27.03 -10.99 0.71
CA LEU A 463 -27.27 -9.83 -0.13
C LEU A 463 -28.75 -9.42 0.01
N LYS A 464 -29.00 -8.12 0.19
CA LYS A 464 -30.37 -7.57 0.21
C LYS A 464 -30.40 -6.30 -0.63
N PHE A 465 -31.52 -6.06 -1.30
CA PHE A 465 -31.78 -4.81 -2.01
C PHE A 465 -33.11 -4.25 -1.50
N GLU A 466 -33.07 -3.02 -1.04
CA GLU A 466 -34.25 -2.36 -0.47
C GLU A 466 -34.08 -0.84 -0.60
N ASN A 467 -35.17 -0.18 -0.97
CA ASN A 467 -35.25 1.29 -1.09
C ASN A 467 -34.16 1.93 -1.99
N GLY A 468 -33.64 1.21 -3.01
CA GLY A 468 -32.59 1.71 -3.88
C GLY A 468 -31.19 1.60 -3.34
N VAL A 469 -30.98 0.87 -2.23
CA VAL A 469 -29.67 0.59 -1.62
C VAL A 469 -29.41 -0.91 -1.57
N VAL A 470 -28.19 -1.34 -1.82
CA VAL A 470 -27.78 -2.74 -1.72
C VAL A 470 -26.99 -2.99 -0.43
N LYS A 471 -27.40 -3.98 0.36
CA LYS A 471 -26.67 -4.45 1.52
C LYS A 471 -25.80 -5.64 1.11
N ILE A 472 -24.50 -5.48 1.31
CA ILE A 472 -23.46 -6.40 0.82
C ILE A 472 -22.71 -6.99 2.03
N PRO A 473 -22.68 -8.31 2.21
CA PRO A 473 -21.81 -8.95 3.21
C PRO A 473 -20.33 -8.58 2.97
N LEU A 474 -19.59 -8.29 4.04
CA LEU A 474 -18.16 -7.99 3.97
C LEU A 474 -17.37 -9.08 3.21
N LYS A 475 -17.83 -10.32 3.27
CA LYS A 475 -17.27 -11.48 2.53
C LYS A 475 -17.17 -11.24 1.03
N TYR A 476 -18.11 -10.53 0.42
CA TYR A 476 -18.03 -10.15 -1.01
C TYR A 476 -16.96 -9.08 -1.23
N PHE A 477 -16.97 -8.04 -0.39
CA PHE A 477 -16.01 -6.95 -0.52
C PHE A 477 -14.56 -7.41 -0.38
N LEU A 478 -14.29 -8.33 0.53
CA LEU A 478 -12.94 -8.88 0.75
C LEU A 478 -12.40 -9.68 -0.44
N LEU A 479 -13.26 -10.08 -1.38
CA LEU A 479 -12.89 -10.78 -2.62
C LEU A 479 -12.75 -9.85 -3.84
N SER A 480 -12.99 -8.53 -3.69
CA SER A 480 -12.90 -7.54 -4.77
C SER A 480 -11.47 -7.11 -5.13
#